data_f324550013dab1043f23528e93dfdbbd
#
_entry.id   f324550013dab1043f23528e93dfdbbd
#
_cell.length_a   1.000
_cell.length_b   1.000
_cell.length_c   1.000
_cell.angle_alpha   90.00
_cell.angle_beta   90.00
_cell.angle_gamma   90.00
#
_symmetry.space_group_name_H-M   'P 1'
#
loop_
_entity.id
_entity.type
_entity.pdbx_description
1 polymer ?
#
loop_
_entity_poly.entity_id
_entity_poly.type
_entity_poly.pdbx_seq_one_letter_code
_entity_poly.pdbx_strand_id
1 'polypeptide(L)'
;MRDGNFDVTTEGNCQNVVNPLADVGKYLPHTVSPSNYGNYEDAAAIEIYDRMVRETDFARQRELMRQFEKHVLDTEAHEIFLLWRYRIVPYRSYVKGWKVSPSHYVNQDLATIWLDK
;
A
#
# COMPACT_ATOMS: atom_id res chain seq x y z
N MET A 1 -3.61 -16.59 5.05
CA MET A 1 -3.73 -15.19 5.50
C MET A 1 -5.18 -14.76 5.70
N ARG A 2 -6.07 -14.89 4.73
CA ARG A 2 -7.45 -14.40 4.85
C ARG A 2 -8.23 -14.93 6.07
N ASP A 3 -7.92 -16.11 6.52
CA ASP A 3 -8.62 -16.74 7.65
C ASP A 3 -8.02 -16.35 9.01
N GLY A 4 -7.01 -15.47 9.04
CA GLY A 4 -6.37 -14.99 10.27
C GLY A 4 -5.68 -16.06 11.14
N ASN A 5 -5.50 -17.25 10.61
CA ASN A 5 -4.93 -18.39 11.36
C ASN A 5 -3.39 -18.41 11.23
N PHE A 6 -2.74 -17.43 11.87
CA PHE A 6 -1.28 -17.33 11.96
C PHE A 6 -0.88 -16.46 13.15
N ASP A 7 0.26 -16.74 13.74
CA ASP A 7 0.85 -15.89 14.80
C ASP A 7 1.67 -14.74 14.20
N VAL A 8 2.41 -15.00 13.14
CA VAL A 8 3.22 -14.02 12.40
C VAL A 8 3.20 -14.35 10.91
N THR A 9 3.16 -13.33 10.08
CA THR A 9 3.28 -13.48 8.62
C THR A 9 4.15 -12.38 8.03
N THR A 10 4.73 -12.64 6.86
CA THR A 10 5.41 -11.61 6.07
C THR A 10 4.61 -11.32 4.82
N GLU A 11 4.41 -10.06 4.52
CA GLU A 11 3.65 -9.61 3.36
C GLU A 11 4.43 -8.58 2.55
N GLY A 12 4.23 -8.61 1.23
CA GLY A 12 4.72 -7.56 0.34
C GLY A 12 3.63 -6.54 0.07
N ASN A 13 3.81 -5.31 0.51
CA ASN A 13 2.90 -4.23 0.16
C ASN A 13 3.17 -3.75 -1.27
N CYS A 14 2.15 -3.75 -2.12
CA CYS A 14 2.20 -3.25 -3.49
C CYS A 14 0.95 -2.42 -3.76
N GLN A 15 1.13 -1.16 -4.10
CA GLN A 15 0.01 -0.27 -4.42
C GLN A 15 -0.08 0.01 -5.92
N ASN A 16 -1.31 0.05 -6.41
CA ASN A 16 -1.63 0.41 -7.78
C ASN A 16 -1.72 1.92 -7.97
N VAL A 17 -2.05 2.63 -6.91
CA VAL A 17 -2.29 4.07 -6.91
C VAL A 17 -1.44 4.69 -5.82
N VAL A 18 -0.77 5.79 -6.13
CA VAL A 18 -0.03 6.58 -5.14
C VAL A 18 -1.03 7.43 -4.37
N ASN A 19 -1.78 6.77 -3.48
CA ASN A 19 -2.73 7.42 -2.60
C ASN A 19 -2.62 6.81 -1.19
N PRO A 20 -2.12 7.57 -0.22
CA PRO A 20 -1.96 7.10 1.16
C PRO A 20 -3.26 6.55 1.76
N LEU A 21 -4.41 7.15 1.44
CA LEU A 21 -5.71 6.69 1.94
C LEU A 21 -6.06 5.27 1.49
N ALA A 22 -5.60 4.85 0.31
CA ALA A 22 -5.80 3.49 -0.18
C ALA A 22 -4.85 2.49 0.51
N ASP A 23 -3.65 2.95 0.89
CA ASP A 23 -2.64 2.11 1.53
C ASP A 23 -3.00 1.70 2.96
N VAL A 24 -3.65 2.58 3.68
CA VAL A 24 -4.00 2.34 5.10
C VAL A 24 -5.17 1.36 5.28
N GLY A 25 -5.81 0.92 4.20
CA GLY A 25 -6.93 -0.03 4.26
C GLY A 25 -6.63 -1.30 5.06
N LYS A 26 -5.40 -1.79 5.03
CA LYS A 26 -4.98 -2.98 5.78
C LYS A 26 -5.00 -2.81 7.31
N TYR A 27 -5.08 -1.59 7.79
CA TYR A 27 -5.18 -1.25 9.22
C TYR A 27 -6.60 -0.87 9.67
N LEU A 28 -7.56 -0.95 8.77
CA LEU A 28 -8.96 -0.67 9.08
C LEU A 28 -9.72 -1.97 9.38
N PRO A 29 -10.76 -1.94 10.22
CA PRO A 29 -11.55 -3.12 10.54
C PRO A 29 -12.02 -3.89 9.31
N HIS A 30 -12.18 -5.19 9.42
CA HIS A 30 -12.69 -6.04 8.32
C HIS A 30 -14.03 -5.59 7.75
N THR A 31 -14.86 -4.93 8.55
CA THR A 31 -16.12 -4.33 8.11
C THR A 31 -15.93 -3.20 7.11
N VAL A 32 -14.75 -2.58 7.11
CA VAL A 32 -14.36 -1.48 6.21
C VAL A 32 -13.44 -1.98 5.10
N SER A 33 -12.49 -2.85 5.44
CA SER A 33 -11.49 -3.33 4.50
C SER A 33 -11.20 -4.83 4.65
N PRO A 34 -11.43 -5.64 3.60
CA PRO A 34 -11.11 -7.07 3.62
C PRO A 34 -9.61 -7.36 3.55
N SER A 35 -8.76 -6.36 3.40
CA SER A 35 -7.30 -6.51 3.36
C SER A 35 -6.60 -6.43 4.72
N ASN A 36 -7.35 -6.26 5.78
CA ASN A 36 -6.85 -6.38 7.15
C ASN A 36 -6.67 -7.85 7.56
N TYR A 37 -5.60 -8.46 7.12
CA TYR A 37 -5.33 -9.89 7.41
C TYR A 37 -4.88 -10.13 8.86
N GLY A 38 -4.39 -9.11 9.54
CA GLY A 38 -3.94 -9.18 10.92
C GLY A 38 -5.04 -9.01 11.96
N ASN A 39 -6.29 -8.82 11.55
CA ASN A 39 -7.42 -8.51 12.44
C ASN A 39 -7.14 -7.32 13.38
N TYR A 40 -6.37 -6.35 12.89
CA TYR A 40 -6.06 -5.15 13.65
C TYR A 40 -7.31 -4.29 13.81
N GLU A 41 -7.64 -3.96 15.05
CA GLU A 41 -8.74 -3.05 15.37
C GLU A 41 -8.26 -2.06 16.44
N ASP A 42 -8.20 -0.80 16.06
CA ASP A 42 -7.77 0.29 16.92
C ASP A 42 -8.62 1.53 16.70
N ALA A 43 -9.30 1.97 17.75
CA ALA A 43 -10.22 3.10 17.70
C ALA A 43 -9.50 4.44 17.38
N ALA A 44 -8.28 4.62 17.86
CA ALA A 44 -7.51 5.84 17.61
C ALA A 44 -7.04 5.90 16.16
N ALA A 45 -6.60 4.77 15.59
CA ALA A 45 -6.26 4.68 14.17
C ALA A 45 -7.47 5.00 13.28
N ILE A 46 -8.64 4.45 13.62
CA ILE A 46 -9.90 4.70 12.90
C ILE A 46 -10.27 6.19 12.96
N GLU A 47 -10.20 6.81 14.13
CA GLU A 47 -10.49 8.24 14.30
C GLU A 47 -9.58 9.12 13.44
N ILE A 48 -8.26 8.84 13.43
CA ILE A 48 -7.30 9.58 12.60
C ILE A 48 -7.65 9.39 11.11
N TYR A 49 -7.95 8.16 10.70
CA TYR A 49 -8.36 7.87 9.33
C TYR A 49 -9.62 8.64 8.92
N ASP A 50 -10.65 8.64 9.74
CA ASP A 50 -11.91 9.34 9.48
C ASP A 50 -11.71 10.86 9.34
N ARG A 51 -10.83 11.44 10.13
CA ARG A 51 -10.43 12.85 9.98
C ARG A 51 -9.68 13.08 8.69
N MET A 52 -8.76 12.19 8.33
CA MET A 52 -7.95 12.29 7.12
C MET A 52 -8.80 12.19 5.84
N VAL A 53 -9.82 11.33 5.82
CA VAL A 53 -10.74 11.18 4.67
C VAL A 53 -11.58 12.44 4.45
N ARG A 54 -11.94 13.14 5.53
CA ARG A 54 -12.76 14.36 5.48
C ARG A 54 -11.95 15.63 5.23
N GLU A 55 -10.62 15.56 5.38
CA GLU A 55 -9.74 16.71 5.22
C GLU A 55 -9.51 17.00 3.74
N THR A 56 -9.71 18.26 3.34
CA THR A 56 -9.53 18.75 1.97
C THR A 56 -8.21 19.51 1.77
N ASP A 57 -7.63 20.02 2.86
CA ASP A 57 -6.30 20.63 2.81
C ASP A 57 -5.21 19.58 2.78
N PHE A 58 -4.42 19.59 1.71
CA PHE A 58 -3.40 18.57 1.49
C PHE A 58 -2.29 18.56 2.56
N ALA A 59 -1.91 19.71 3.10
CA ALA A 59 -0.89 19.79 4.13
C ALA A 59 -1.39 19.18 5.45
N ARG A 60 -2.65 19.45 5.81
CA ARG A 60 -3.31 18.86 6.97
C ARG A 60 -3.53 17.35 6.79
N GLN A 61 -3.95 16.93 5.60
CA GLN A 61 -4.10 15.51 5.30
C GLN A 61 -2.77 14.75 5.46
N ARG A 62 -1.66 15.31 4.99
CA ARG A 62 -0.32 14.74 5.20
C ARG A 62 0.06 14.66 6.67
N GLU A 63 -0.29 15.65 7.46
CA GLU A 63 -0.01 15.64 8.90
C GLU A 63 -0.82 14.55 9.61
N LEU A 64 -2.09 14.40 9.27
CA LEU A 64 -2.91 13.29 9.77
C LEU A 64 -2.35 11.94 9.37
N MET A 65 -1.83 11.80 8.15
CA MET A 65 -1.17 10.57 7.70
C MET A 65 0.07 10.25 8.55
N ARG A 66 0.90 11.24 8.86
CA ARG A 66 2.06 11.06 9.74
C ARG A 66 1.66 10.63 11.15
N GLN A 67 0.57 11.19 11.67
CA GLN A 67 0.02 10.79 12.97
C GLN A 67 -0.46 9.33 12.94
N PHE A 68 -1.14 8.94 11.86
CA PHE A 68 -1.57 7.57 11.64
C PHE A 68 -0.38 6.60 11.57
N GLU A 69 0.61 6.90 10.73
CA GLU A 69 1.83 6.10 10.60
C GLU A 69 2.55 5.95 11.95
N LYS A 70 2.75 7.04 12.67
CA LYS A 70 3.37 7.01 13.98
C LYS A 70 2.59 6.15 14.96
N HIS A 71 1.27 6.27 14.98
CA HIS A 71 0.44 5.48 15.88
C HIS A 71 0.54 3.99 15.58
N VAL A 72 0.33 3.58 14.34
CA VAL A 72 0.28 2.17 13.95
C VAL A 72 1.66 1.49 13.98
N LEU A 73 2.72 2.21 13.57
CA LEU A 73 4.04 1.62 13.37
C LEU A 73 4.97 1.79 14.58
N ASP A 74 4.84 2.89 15.31
CA ASP A 74 5.76 3.23 16.40
C ASP A 74 5.11 2.98 17.77
N THR A 75 3.87 3.43 17.97
CA THR A 75 3.18 3.27 19.27
C THR A 75 2.64 1.86 19.45
N GLU A 76 1.88 1.35 18.50
CA GLU A 76 1.27 0.02 18.54
C GLU A 76 2.20 -1.07 18.01
N ALA A 77 3.19 -0.72 17.19
CA ALA A 77 4.14 -1.64 16.55
C ALA A 77 3.45 -2.84 15.89
N HIS A 78 2.28 -2.60 15.28
CA HIS A 78 1.46 -3.65 14.67
C HIS A 78 2.16 -4.30 13.47
N GLU A 79 2.98 -3.55 12.75
CA GLU A 79 3.74 -4.02 11.59
C GLU A 79 5.18 -3.56 11.69
N ILE A 80 6.11 -4.45 11.34
CA ILE A 80 7.54 -4.15 11.29
C ILE A 80 7.98 -4.09 9.83
N PHE A 81 8.42 -2.92 9.39
CA PHE A 81 9.05 -2.78 8.07
C PHE A 81 10.41 -3.45 8.05
N LEU A 82 10.54 -4.49 7.24
CA LEU A 82 11.80 -5.22 7.11
C LEU A 82 12.73 -4.60 6.07
N LEU A 83 12.19 -4.26 4.90
CA LEU A 83 12.99 -3.69 3.80
C LEU A 83 12.11 -3.08 2.70
N TRP A 84 12.70 -2.17 1.94
CA TRP A 84 12.20 -1.74 0.64
C TRP A 84 12.86 -2.58 -0.45
N ARG A 85 12.06 -3.25 -1.27
CA ARG A 85 12.58 -4.07 -2.37
C ARG A 85 12.54 -3.31 -3.69
N TYR A 86 13.54 -3.52 -4.51
CA TYR A 86 13.47 -3.09 -5.90
C TYR A 86 12.49 -3.97 -6.69
N ARG A 87 11.74 -3.33 -7.58
CA ARG A 87 10.98 -4.07 -8.56
C ARG A 87 11.92 -4.62 -9.62
N ILE A 88 12.06 -5.93 -9.68
CA ILE A 88 12.86 -6.62 -10.70
C ILE A 88 11.90 -7.14 -11.76
N VAL A 89 12.08 -6.69 -13.00
CA VAL A 89 11.26 -7.09 -14.13
C VAL A 89 12.16 -7.64 -15.23
N PRO A 90 12.40 -8.97 -15.25
CA PRO A 90 13.18 -9.59 -16.30
C PRO A 90 12.39 -9.62 -17.61
N TYR A 91 13.02 -9.23 -18.72
CA TYR A 91 12.44 -9.35 -20.05
C TYR A 91 13.52 -9.63 -21.08
N ARG A 92 13.11 -10.20 -22.20
CA ARG A 92 14.04 -10.54 -23.28
C ARG A 92 14.48 -9.30 -24.04
N SER A 93 15.72 -9.29 -24.56
CA SER A 93 16.29 -8.17 -25.29
C SER A 93 15.55 -7.80 -26.57
N TYR A 94 14.80 -8.72 -27.14
CA TYR A 94 13.94 -8.47 -28.30
C TYR A 94 12.59 -7.81 -27.97
N VAL A 95 12.24 -7.64 -26.69
CA VAL A 95 11.08 -6.85 -26.27
C VAL A 95 11.49 -5.38 -26.26
N LYS A 96 10.87 -4.57 -27.11
CA LYS A 96 11.18 -3.15 -27.28
C LYS A 96 10.01 -2.27 -26.89
N GLY A 97 10.30 -0.99 -26.64
CA GLY A 97 9.29 0.01 -26.31
C GLY A 97 8.70 -0.06 -24.90
N TRP A 98 9.08 -1.09 -24.12
CA TRP A 98 8.59 -1.20 -22.76
C TRP A 98 9.35 -0.31 -21.79
N LYS A 99 8.60 0.41 -20.95
CA LYS A 99 9.14 1.25 -19.87
C LYS A 99 8.59 0.80 -18.53
N VAL A 100 9.47 0.61 -17.55
CA VAL A 100 9.05 0.32 -16.19
C VAL A 100 8.42 1.57 -15.60
N SER A 101 7.14 1.51 -15.23
CA SER A 101 6.47 2.60 -14.53
C SER A 101 6.66 2.46 -13.00
N PRO A 102 6.58 3.56 -12.23
CA PRO A 102 6.59 3.51 -10.77
C PRO A 102 5.44 2.67 -10.20
N SER A 103 4.28 2.70 -10.87
CA SER A 103 3.12 1.90 -10.50
C SER A 103 3.18 0.49 -11.09
N HIS A 104 2.66 -0.49 -10.37
CA HIS A 104 2.67 -1.89 -10.78
C HIS A 104 1.73 -2.17 -11.94
N TYR A 105 0.60 -1.50 -12.00
CA TYR A 105 -0.50 -1.79 -12.93
C TYR A 105 -1.00 -0.59 -13.72
N VAL A 106 -0.70 0.61 -13.25
CA VAL A 106 -1.18 1.85 -13.87
C VAL A 106 -0.11 2.40 -14.80
N ASN A 107 -0.53 3.02 -15.90
CA ASN A 107 0.34 3.62 -16.92
C ASN A 107 1.25 2.62 -17.65
N GLN A 108 0.80 1.39 -17.83
CA GLN A 108 1.42 0.43 -18.74
C GLN A 108 0.85 0.64 -20.15
N ASP A 109 1.53 1.42 -20.95
CA ASP A 109 1.16 1.59 -22.37
C ASP A 109 1.68 0.39 -23.17
N LEU A 110 0.80 -0.59 -23.36
CA LEU A 110 1.11 -1.79 -24.15
C LEU A 110 1.14 -1.53 -25.65
N ALA A 111 0.57 -0.43 -26.13
CA ALA A 111 0.52 -0.09 -27.55
C ALA A 111 1.91 0.22 -28.12
N THR A 112 2.85 0.62 -27.28
CA THR A 112 4.22 0.93 -27.70
C THR A 112 5.17 -0.27 -27.63
N ILE A 113 4.71 -1.42 -27.15
CA ILE A 113 5.54 -2.63 -26.99
C ILE A 113 5.51 -3.46 -28.27
N TRP A 114 6.68 -3.84 -28.75
CA TRP A 114 6.82 -4.68 -29.94
C TRP A 114 7.98 -5.69 -29.77
N LEU A 115 8.01 -6.68 -30.63
CA LEU A 115 9.02 -7.74 -30.63
C LEU A 115 9.94 -7.58 -31.84
N ASP A 116 11.21 -7.37 -31.57
CA ASP A 116 12.30 -7.31 -32.53
C ASP A 116 12.90 -8.71 -32.72
N LYS A 117 12.24 -9.55 -33.55
CA LYS A 117 12.64 -10.93 -33.82
C LYS A 117 13.14 -11.05 -35.25
#